data_8314399a150f418a543c5724cb7f879e
#
_entry.id   8314399a150f418a543c5724cb7f879e
#
_cell.length_a   1.000
_cell.length_b   1.000
_cell.length_c   1.000
_cell.angle_alpha   90.00
_cell.angle_beta   90.00
_cell.angle_gamma   90.00
#
_symmetry.space_group_name_H-M   'P 1'
#
loop_
_entity.id
_entity.type
_entity.pdbx_description
1 polymer ?
#
loop_
_entity_poly.entity_id
_entity_poly.type
_entity_poly.pdbx_seq_one_letter_code
_entity_poly.pdbx_strand_id
1 'polypeptide(L)'
;MDKIKNGIFKHFESIIILVVIAALIFINWIVPYKLGFLNFFYLPIILAGYLKGQRQAVLSAVLCILAVIIYIIGYPEAFFTHETDELYIFASLTAWGSFLILTSAAIGYLHEQNNNKVDELKTAYQGILEILSKYLESADEYTQGHSVRVAHLANDISKQMGLPSFERENIRTAALLHDIGKAEVSMELVQKAAFLTTDETSQEGGQNETGARIL
;
A
#
# COMPACT_ATOMS: atom_id res chain seq x y z
N MET A 1 -26.11 -14.07 -1.13
CA MET A 1 -25.88 -12.67 -0.72
C MET A 1 -24.39 -12.36 -0.53
N ASP A 2 -23.59 -13.30 -0.01
CA ASP A 2 -22.17 -13.10 0.27
C ASP A 2 -21.26 -12.96 -0.96
N LYS A 3 -21.55 -13.60 -2.09
CA LYS A 3 -20.79 -13.44 -3.34
C LYS A 3 -20.90 -12.04 -3.94
N ILE A 4 -22.05 -11.38 -3.82
CA ILE A 4 -22.27 -10.01 -4.29
C ILE A 4 -21.55 -9.04 -3.37
N LYS A 5 -21.61 -9.25 -2.06
CA LYS A 5 -20.93 -8.45 -1.04
C LYS A 5 -19.42 -8.50 -1.23
N ASN A 6 -18.84 -9.69 -1.40
CA ASN A 6 -17.41 -9.85 -1.68
C ASN A 6 -16.98 -9.26 -3.04
N GLY A 7 -17.83 -9.33 -4.06
CA GLY A 7 -17.59 -8.68 -5.36
C GLY A 7 -17.57 -7.15 -5.25
N ILE A 8 -18.50 -6.57 -4.49
CA ILE A 8 -18.56 -5.11 -4.25
C ILE A 8 -17.32 -4.63 -3.49
N PHE A 9 -16.89 -5.34 -2.44
CA PHE A 9 -15.67 -4.97 -1.70
C PHE A 9 -14.42 -5.06 -2.55
N LYS A 10 -14.30 -6.06 -3.42
CA LYS A 10 -13.15 -6.24 -4.32
C LYS A 10 -13.02 -5.14 -5.37
N HIS A 11 -14.15 -4.57 -5.80
CA HIS A 11 -14.20 -3.53 -6.84
C HIS A 11 -14.64 -2.15 -6.30
N PHE A 12 -14.73 -1.99 -4.99
CA PHE A 12 -15.23 -0.79 -4.32
C PHE A 12 -14.56 0.50 -4.82
N GLU A 13 -13.22 0.48 -4.91
CA GLU A 13 -12.44 1.61 -5.42
C GLU A 13 -12.78 1.96 -6.88
N SER A 14 -12.93 0.94 -7.74
CA SER A 14 -13.32 1.16 -9.14
C SER A 14 -14.74 1.71 -9.26
N ILE A 15 -15.65 1.26 -8.40
CA ILE A 15 -17.04 1.74 -8.35
C ILE A 15 -17.06 3.20 -7.93
N ILE A 16 -16.29 3.60 -6.92
CA ILE A 16 -16.20 5.01 -6.48
C ILE A 16 -15.71 5.89 -7.63
N ILE A 17 -14.64 5.51 -8.32
CA ILE A 17 -14.09 6.27 -9.45
C ILE A 17 -15.16 6.45 -10.53
N LEU A 18 -15.88 5.38 -10.87
CA LEU A 18 -16.91 5.41 -11.89
C LEU A 18 -18.11 6.29 -11.47
N VAL A 19 -18.53 6.23 -10.21
CA VAL A 19 -19.58 7.08 -9.65
C VAL A 19 -19.16 8.55 -9.69
N VAL A 20 -17.91 8.87 -9.35
CA VAL A 20 -17.39 10.25 -9.43
C VAL A 20 -17.41 10.75 -10.88
N ILE A 21 -16.94 9.94 -11.84
CA ILE A 21 -17.00 10.31 -13.26
C ILE A 21 -18.43 10.53 -13.72
N ALA A 22 -19.35 9.63 -13.39
CA ALA A 22 -20.76 9.76 -13.76
C ALA A 22 -21.41 11.01 -13.14
N ALA A 23 -21.12 11.30 -11.87
CA ALA A 23 -21.58 12.51 -11.20
C ALA A 23 -21.05 13.79 -11.88
N LEU A 24 -19.77 13.81 -12.25
CA LEU A 24 -19.18 14.96 -12.96
C LEU A 24 -19.79 15.15 -14.35
N ILE A 25 -20.03 14.07 -15.10
CA ILE A 25 -20.71 14.15 -16.40
C ILE A 25 -22.12 14.74 -16.21
N PHE A 26 -22.87 14.27 -15.20
CA PHE A 26 -24.20 14.76 -14.90
C PHE A 26 -24.19 16.24 -14.49
N ILE A 27 -23.28 16.66 -13.61
CA ILE A 27 -23.16 18.06 -13.17
C ILE A 27 -22.73 18.94 -14.35
N ASN A 28 -21.79 18.46 -15.20
CA ASN A 28 -21.37 19.20 -16.39
C ASN A 28 -22.54 19.52 -17.32
N TRP A 29 -23.55 18.67 -17.38
CA TRP A 29 -24.76 18.93 -18.18
C TRP A 29 -25.53 20.15 -17.66
N ILE A 30 -25.55 20.39 -16.35
CA ILE A 30 -26.32 21.48 -15.69
C ILE A 30 -25.53 22.80 -15.67
N VAL A 31 -24.19 22.75 -15.52
CA VAL A 31 -23.36 23.94 -15.31
C VAL A 31 -23.20 24.77 -16.60
N PRO A 32 -23.46 26.09 -16.59
CA PRO A 32 -23.33 26.95 -17.77
C PRO A 32 -21.86 27.14 -18.22
N TYR A 33 -20.92 27.30 -17.29
CA TYR A 33 -19.50 27.56 -17.58
C TYR A 33 -18.71 26.25 -17.83
N LYS A 34 -18.88 25.68 -19.03
CA LYS A 34 -18.34 24.36 -19.38
C LYS A 34 -16.81 24.27 -19.26
N LEU A 35 -16.06 25.22 -19.81
CA LEU A 35 -14.59 25.19 -19.79
C LEU A 35 -14.02 25.23 -18.37
N GLY A 36 -14.60 26.04 -17.47
CA GLY A 36 -14.17 26.09 -16.07
C GLY A 36 -14.45 24.79 -15.34
N PHE A 37 -15.59 24.16 -15.63
CA PHE A 37 -16.01 22.91 -15.00
C PHE A 37 -15.11 21.71 -15.40
N LEU A 38 -14.48 21.74 -16.57
CA LEU A 38 -13.57 20.68 -17.04
C LEU A 38 -12.46 20.37 -16.03
N ASN A 39 -12.05 21.34 -15.22
CA ASN A 39 -11.00 21.13 -14.21
C ASN A 39 -11.41 20.12 -13.12
N PHE A 40 -12.69 19.91 -12.87
CA PHE A 40 -13.14 18.90 -11.90
C PHE A 40 -12.86 17.47 -12.35
N PHE A 41 -12.64 17.21 -13.64
CA PHE A 41 -12.26 15.89 -14.16
C PHE A 41 -10.87 15.43 -13.72
N TYR A 42 -10.06 16.30 -13.11
CA TYR A 42 -8.81 15.86 -12.45
C TYR A 42 -9.08 14.99 -11.22
N LEU A 43 -10.21 15.19 -10.51
CA LEU A 43 -10.53 14.45 -9.29
C LEU A 43 -10.57 12.92 -9.48
N PRO A 44 -11.33 12.35 -10.44
CA PRO A 44 -11.35 10.91 -10.64
C PRO A 44 -10.00 10.35 -11.09
N ILE A 45 -9.18 11.13 -11.79
CA ILE A 45 -7.85 10.73 -12.25
C ILE A 45 -6.88 10.64 -11.06
N ILE A 46 -6.89 11.65 -10.18
CA ILE A 46 -6.09 11.66 -8.95
C ILE A 46 -6.48 10.47 -8.08
N LEU A 47 -7.79 10.26 -7.90
CA LEU A 47 -8.31 9.15 -7.11
C LEU A 47 -7.93 7.79 -7.70
N ALA A 48 -8.06 7.63 -9.02
CA ALA A 48 -7.70 6.40 -9.72
C ALA A 48 -6.20 6.11 -9.60
N GLY A 49 -5.36 7.13 -9.78
CA GLY A 49 -3.91 7.02 -9.69
C GLY A 49 -3.43 6.68 -8.28
N TYR A 50 -4.03 7.32 -7.28
CA TYR A 50 -3.70 7.07 -5.88
C TYR A 50 -4.11 5.67 -5.41
N LEU A 51 -5.33 5.24 -5.73
CA LEU A 51 -5.87 3.96 -5.25
C LEU A 51 -5.39 2.75 -6.07
N LYS A 52 -5.24 2.91 -7.39
CA LYS A 52 -5.04 1.77 -8.31
C LYS A 52 -3.80 1.87 -9.20
N GLY A 53 -3.06 2.95 -9.10
CA GLY A 53 -1.82 3.16 -9.85
C GLY A 53 -2.00 3.64 -11.29
N GLN A 54 -0.90 3.62 -12.04
CA GLN A 54 -0.75 4.28 -13.33
C GLN A 54 -1.77 3.84 -14.37
N ARG A 55 -1.98 2.54 -14.52
CA ARG A 55 -2.87 2.00 -15.55
C ARG A 55 -4.30 2.51 -15.41
N GLN A 56 -4.81 2.56 -14.17
CA GLN A 56 -6.17 3.00 -13.91
C GLN A 56 -6.32 4.53 -14.02
N ALA A 57 -5.28 5.28 -13.65
CA ALA A 57 -5.26 6.73 -13.84
C ALA A 57 -5.36 7.10 -15.33
N VAL A 58 -4.56 6.45 -16.18
CA VAL A 58 -4.58 6.67 -17.64
C VAL A 58 -5.92 6.27 -18.25
N LEU A 59 -6.47 5.12 -17.87
CA LEU A 59 -7.79 4.69 -18.33
C LEU A 59 -8.89 5.68 -17.93
N SER A 60 -8.85 6.20 -16.71
CA SER A 60 -9.80 7.22 -16.23
C SER A 60 -9.65 8.53 -17.02
N ALA A 61 -8.41 8.96 -17.33
CA ALA A 61 -8.16 10.15 -18.14
C ALA A 61 -8.73 9.99 -19.54
N VAL A 62 -8.47 8.86 -20.20
CA VAL A 62 -9.01 8.56 -21.54
C VAL A 62 -10.54 8.55 -21.52
N LEU A 63 -11.14 7.92 -20.50
CA LEU A 63 -12.59 7.87 -20.36
C LEU A 63 -13.19 9.26 -20.15
N CYS A 64 -12.58 10.13 -19.34
CA CYS A 64 -13.01 11.51 -19.16
C CYS A 64 -12.92 12.31 -20.47
N ILE A 65 -11.82 12.18 -21.22
CA ILE A 65 -11.63 12.85 -22.52
C ILE A 65 -12.70 12.39 -23.50
N LEU A 66 -12.93 11.08 -23.62
CA LEU A 66 -13.96 10.52 -24.49
C LEU A 66 -15.36 11.00 -24.12
N ALA A 67 -15.69 11.06 -22.82
CA ALA A 67 -16.98 11.56 -22.35
C ALA A 67 -17.19 13.02 -22.74
N VAL A 68 -16.18 13.88 -22.63
CA VAL A 68 -16.26 15.29 -23.05
C VAL A 68 -16.36 15.41 -24.57
N ILE A 69 -15.62 14.62 -25.35
CA ILE A 69 -15.73 14.61 -26.82
C ILE A 69 -17.15 14.21 -27.27
N ILE A 70 -17.71 13.15 -26.68
CA ILE A 70 -19.07 12.70 -26.99
C ILE A 70 -20.08 13.80 -26.65
N TYR A 71 -19.89 14.48 -25.51
CA TYR A 71 -20.74 15.59 -25.11
C TYR A 71 -20.67 16.76 -26.09
N ILE A 72 -19.47 17.15 -26.56
CA ILE A 72 -19.28 18.22 -27.56
C ILE A 72 -19.97 17.86 -28.90
N ILE A 73 -19.85 16.61 -29.35
CA ILE A 73 -20.51 16.16 -30.61
C ILE A 73 -22.03 16.22 -30.48
N GLY A 74 -22.57 15.85 -29.31
CA GLY A 74 -24.02 15.88 -29.06
C GLY A 74 -24.61 17.27 -28.85
N TYR A 75 -23.83 18.16 -28.26
CA TYR A 75 -24.27 19.51 -27.87
C TYR A 75 -23.21 20.59 -28.20
N PRO A 76 -22.89 20.82 -29.48
CA PRO A 76 -21.83 21.75 -29.87
C PRO A 76 -22.09 23.19 -29.37
N GLU A 77 -23.35 23.62 -29.35
CA GLU A 77 -23.75 24.96 -28.88
C GLU A 77 -23.38 25.23 -27.40
N ALA A 78 -23.11 24.17 -26.61
CA ALA A 78 -22.71 24.33 -25.21
C ALA A 78 -21.26 24.84 -25.07
N PHE A 79 -20.43 24.67 -26.09
CA PHE A 79 -19.03 25.13 -26.11
C PHE A 79 -18.79 26.22 -27.16
N PHE A 80 -19.43 26.11 -28.33
CA PHE A 80 -19.27 27.03 -29.45
C PHE A 80 -20.44 28.00 -29.47
N THR A 81 -20.25 29.19 -28.91
CA THR A 81 -21.19 30.27 -28.98
C THR A 81 -20.74 31.30 -30.02
N HIS A 82 -21.65 32.09 -30.58
CA HIS A 82 -21.36 33.11 -31.61
C HIS A 82 -20.31 34.16 -31.17
N GLU A 83 -20.09 34.31 -29.85
CA GLU A 83 -19.14 35.26 -29.28
C GLU A 83 -17.77 34.67 -28.92
N THR A 84 -17.62 33.34 -28.96
CA THR A 84 -16.37 32.69 -28.58
C THR A 84 -15.53 32.30 -29.80
N ASP A 85 -14.22 32.64 -29.75
CA ASP A 85 -13.27 32.23 -30.76
C ASP A 85 -13.09 30.71 -30.75
N GLU A 86 -13.40 30.04 -31.86
CA GLU A 86 -13.24 28.60 -32.01
C GLU A 86 -11.82 28.14 -31.72
N LEU A 87 -10.82 28.93 -32.13
CA LEU A 87 -9.42 28.63 -31.89
C LEU A 87 -9.12 28.58 -30.39
N TYR A 88 -9.68 29.50 -29.61
CA TYR A 88 -9.54 29.52 -28.17
C TYR A 88 -10.14 28.28 -27.51
N ILE A 89 -11.31 27.81 -27.96
CA ILE A 89 -11.96 26.61 -27.43
C ILE A 89 -11.11 25.38 -27.75
N PHE A 90 -10.66 25.20 -28.99
CA PHE A 90 -9.80 24.09 -29.41
C PHE A 90 -8.47 24.08 -28.63
N ALA A 91 -7.83 25.22 -28.46
CA ALA A 91 -6.61 25.34 -27.68
C ALA A 91 -6.82 24.95 -26.20
N SER A 92 -7.91 25.43 -25.60
CA SER A 92 -8.28 25.12 -24.21
C SER A 92 -8.57 23.65 -23.99
N LEU A 93 -9.34 23.01 -24.87
CA LEU A 93 -9.65 21.58 -24.82
C LEU A 93 -8.41 20.71 -25.02
N THR A 94 -7.54 21.09 -25.98
CA THR A 94 -6.30 20.38 -26.23
C THR A 94 -5.33 20.49 -25.04
N ALA A 95 -5.17 21.69 -24.49
CA ALA A 95 -4.36 21.92 -23.30
C ALA A 95 -4.92 21.09 -22.11
N TRP A 96 -6.23 21.18 -21.86
CA TRP A 96 -6.88 20.44 -20.80
C TRP A 96 -6.67 18.93 -20.93
N GLY A 97 -6.92 18.34 -22.10
CA GLY A 97 -6.74 16.91 -22.35
C GLY A 97 -5.28 16.47 -22.19
N SER A 98 -4.33 17.29 -22.67
CA SER A 98 -2.89 17.05 -22.52
C SER A 98 -2.49 17.03 -21.05
N PHE A 99 -2.97 18.01 -20.27
CA PHE A 99 -2.70 18.05 -18.83
C PHE A 99 -3.35 16.89 -18.05
N LEU A 100 -4.54 16.41 -18.46
CA LEU A 100 -5.14 15.22 -17.87
C LEU A 100 -4.22 13.99 -18.05
N ILE A 101 -3.68 13.79 -19.26
CA ILE A 101 -2.78 12.68 -19.56
C ILE A 101 -1.48 12.81 -18.75
N LEU A 102 -0.88 14.00 -18.74
CA LEU A 102 0.34 14.25 -17.96
C LEU A 102 0.12 14.02 -16.47
N THR A 103 -0.99 14.52 -15.92
CA THR A 103 -1.34 14.33 -14.51
C THR A 103 -1.54 12.84 -14.19
N SER A 104 -2.23 12.10 -15.07
CA SER A 104 -2.45 10.66 -14.88
C SER A 104 -1.14 9.88 -14.86
N ALA A 105 -0.21 10.21 -15.76
CA ALA A 105 1.11 9.61 -15.83
C ALA A 105 1.95 9.93 -14.58
N ALA A 106 1.96 11.21 -14.17
CA ALA A 106 2.73 11.66 -13.01
C ALA A 106 2.24 11.01 -11.70
N ILE A 107 0.92 11.01 -11.43
CA ILE A 107 0.36 10.41 -10.22
C ILE A 107 0.58 8.90 -10.22
N GLY A 108 0.36 8.25 -11.37
CA GLY A 108 0.59 6.83 -11.48
C GLY A 108 2.05 6.45 -11.25
N TYR A 109 2.99 7.21 -11.79
CA TYR A 109 4.43 7.01 -11.54
C TYR A 109 4.79 7.21 -10.07
N LEU A 110 4.26 8.26 -9.43
CA LEU A 110 4.48 8.51 -8.01
C LEU A 110 3.93 7.40 -7.12
N HIS A 111 2.75 6.86 -7.46
CA HIS A 111 2.16 5.73 -6.75
C HIS A 111 3.07 4.49 -6.84
N GLU A 112 3.54 4.15 -8.04
CA GLU A 112 4.43 3.00 -8.26
C GLU A 112 5.76 3.18 -7.53
N GLN A 113 6.37 4.37 -7.61
CA GLN A 113 7.59 4.69 -6.89
C GLN A 113 7.41 4.57 -5.37
N ASN A 114 6.28 5.04 -4.84
CA ASN A 114 5.98 4.93 -3.41
C ASN A 114 5.82 3.47 -2.97
N ASN A 115 5.12 2.64 -3.76
CA ASN A 115 4.97 1.22 -3.48
C ASN A 115 6.33 0.49 -3.48
N ASN A 116 7.18 0.77 -4.47
CA ASN A 116 8.53 0.20 -4.53
C ASN A 116 9.36 0.57 -3.29
N LYS A 117 9.29 1.84 -2.84
CA LYS A 117 9.98 2.27 -1.61
C LYS A 117 9.46 1.57 -0.36
N VAL A 118 8.15 1.35 -0.27
CA VAL A 118 7.54 0.59 0.84
C VAL A 118 8.04 -0.85 0.85
N ASP A 119 8.10 -1.49 -0.32
CA ASP A 119 8.60 -2.86 -0.45
C ASP A 119 10.10 -2.97 -0.14
N GLU A 120 10.92 -2.01 -0.60
CA GLU A 120 12.35 -1.91 -0.25
C GLU A 120 12.54 -1.75 1.25
N LEU A 121 11.79 -0.84 1.88
CA LEU A 121 11.83 -0.63 3.33
C LEU A 121 11.45 -1.89 4.10
N LYS A 122 10.41 -2.58 3.65
CA LYS A 122 9.97 -3.84 4.24
C LYS A 122 11.07 -4.92 4.14
N THR A 123 11.71 -5.04 2.99
CA THR A 123 12.81 -5.99 2.77
C THR A 123 14.01 -5.67 3.65
N ALA A 124 14.38 -4.39 3.75
CA ALA A 124 15.46 -3.94 4.63
C ALA A 124 15.15 -4.22 6.10
N TYR A 125 13.92 -3.95 6.53
CA TYR A 125 13.44 -4.25 7.89
C TYR A 125 13.54 -5.75 8.20
N GLN A 126 13.09 -6.61 7.30
CA GLN A 126 13.21 -8.07 7.47
C GLN A 126 14.66 -8.51 7.56
N GLY A 127 15.54 -7.94 6.74
CA GLY A 127 16.98 -8.22 6.78
C GLY A 127 17.62 -7.84 8.13
N ILE A 128 17.24 -6.68 8.68
CA ILE A 128 17.72 -6.25 10.01
C ILE A 128 17.25 -7.21 11.09
N LEU A 129 15.99 -7.66 11.07
CA LEU A 129 15.48 -8.63 12.03
C LEU A 129 16.24 -9.97 11.94
N GLU A 130 16.53 -10.43 10.74
CA GLU A 130 17.31 -11.68 10.55
C GLU A 130 18.75 -11.54 11.05
N ILE A 131 19.41 -10.41 10.83
CA ILE A 131 20.74 -10.12 11.35
C ILE A 131 20.72 -10.08 12.87
N LEU A 132 19.73 -9.41 13.46
CA LEU A 132 19.56 -9.31 14.91
C LEU A 132 19.36 -10.70 15.53
N SER A 133 18.45 -11.51 14.95
CA SER A 133 18.24 -12.90 15.38
C SER A 133 19.53 -13.72 15.34
N LYS A 134 20.30 -13.65 14.24
CA LYS A 134 21.59 -14.35 14.11
C LYS A 134 22.62 -13.86 15.13
N TYR A 135 22.63 -12.56 15.44
CA TYR A 135 23.51 -12.01 16.47
C TYR A 135 23.17 -12.55 17.85
N LEU A 136 21.89 -12.64 18.20
CA LEU A 136 21.44 -13.21 19.46
C LEU A 136 21.80 -14.69 19.60
N GLU A 137 21.75 -15.45 18.48
CA GLU A 137 22.11 -16.86 18.43
C GLU A 137 23.64 -17.11 18.37
N SER A 138 24.45 -16.08 18.07
CA SER A 138 25.90 -16.23 17.88
C SER A 138 26.65 -16.61 19.17
N ALA A 139 26.03 -16.41 20.32
CA ALA A 139 26.57 -16.79 21.61
C ALA A 139 26.42 -18.29 21.92
N ASP A 140 25.61 -19.03 21.16
CA ASP A 140 25.34 -20.46 21.35
C ASP A 140 25.36 -21.19 20.01
N GLU A 141 26.39 -22.04 19.80
CA GLU A 141 26.58 -22.82 18.58
C GLU A 141 25.41 -23.79 18.27
N TYR A 142 24.64 -24.17 19.31
CA TYR A 142 23.50 -25.08 19.19
C TYR A 142 22.23 -24.41 18.63
N THR A 143 22.09 -23.08 18.81
CA THR A 143 20.90 -22.32 18.40
C THR A 143 21.05 -21.66 17.03
N GLN A 144 22.19 -21.80 16.38
CA GLN A 144 22.46 -21.14 15.10
C GLN A 144 21.39 -21.45 14.04
N GLY A 145 20.69 -20.41 13.58
CA GLY A 145 19.60 -20.49 12.61
C GLY A 145 18.27 -21.07 13.19
N HIS A 146 18.16 -21.24 14.50
CA HIS A 146 16.95 -21.75 15.15
C HIS A 146 15.76 -20.80 14.94
N SER A 147 15.92 -19.52 15.27
CA SER A 147 14.84 -18.53 15.16
C SER A 147 14.37 -18.36 13.71
N VAL A 148 15.27 -18.44 12.74
CA VAL A 148 14.90 -18.42 11.31
C VAL A 148 14.04 -19.64 10.94
N ARG A 149 14.42 -20.84 11.40
CA ARG A 149 13.63 -22.07 11.15
C ARG A 149 12.25 -21.98 11.83
N VAL A 150 12.19 -21.51 13.07
CA VAL A 150 10.95 -21.31 13.81
C VAL A 150 10.04 -20.29 13.10
N ALA A 151 10.60 -19.19 12.62
CA ALA A 151 9.86 -18.16 11.89
C ALA A 151 9.28 -18.68 10.55
N HIS A 152 10.04 -19.52 9.81
CA HIS A 152 9.53 -20.17 8.61
C HIS A 152 8.36 -21.12 8.93
N LEU A 153 8.52 -21.98 9.94
CA LEU A 153 7.49 -22.92 10.35
C LEU A 153 6.22 -22.18 10.84
N ALA A 154 6.37 -21.15 11.65
CA ALA A 154 5.27 -20.34 12.14
C ALA A 154 4.52 -19.63 11.00
N ASN A 155 5.23 -19.12 10.00
CA ASN A 155 4.63 -18.54 8.80
C ASN A 155 3.85 -19.58 7.97
N ASP A 156 4.39 -20.79 7.81
CA ASP A 156 3.72 -21.87 7.07
C ASP A 156 2.45 -22.33 7.78
N ILE A 157 2.49 -22.50 9.10
CA ILE A 157 1.33 -22.83 9.93
C ILE A 157 0.26 -21.73 9.79
N SER A 158 0.64 -20.46 9.97
CA SER A 158 -0.28 -19.33 9.87
C SER A 158 -0.92 -19.21 8.49
N LYS A 159 -0.17 -19.58 7.43
CA LYS A 159 -0.69 -19.65 6.06
C LYS A 159 -1.73 -20.75 5.90
N GLN A 160 -1.48 -21.93 6.48
CA GLN A 160 -2.45 -23.05 6.47
C GLN A 160 -3.71 -22.71 7.27
N MET A 161 -3.58 -21.93 8.34
CA MET A 161 -4.73 -21.41 9.11
C MET A 161 -5.53 -20.35 8.37
N GLY A 162 -5.06 -19.89 7.19
CA GLY A 162 -5.74 -18.86 6.40
C GLY A 162 -5.65 -17.45 6.97
N LEU A 163 -4.66 -17.18 7.84
CA LEU A 163 -4.47 -15.86 8.42
C LEU A 163 -4.09 -14.81 7.36
N PRO A 164 -4.57 -13.56 7.50
CA PRO A 164 -4.21 -12.48 6.60
C PRO A 164 -2.70 -12.18 6.62
N SER A 165 -2.17 -11.60 5.53
CA SER A 165 -0.74 -11.36 5.35
C SER A 165 -0.11 -10.54 6.47
N PHE A 166 -0.84 -9.57 7.01
CA PHE A 166 -0.38 -8.73 8.11
C PHE A 166 -0.16 -9.55 9.40
N GLU A 167 -1.11 -10.40 9.77
CA GLU A 167 -0.99 -11.25 10.95
C GLU A 167 0.13 -12.27 10.81
N ARG A 168 0.31 -12.86 9.61
CA ARG A 168 1.41 -13.77 9.31
C ARG A 168 2.78 -13.11 9.47
N GLU A 169 2.90 -11.85 9.03
CA GLU A 169 4.14 -11.09 9.18
C GLU A 169 4.45 -10.82 10.67
N ASN A 170 3.44 -10.46 11.46
CA ASN A 170 3.59 -10.29 12.91
C ASN A 170 4.04 -11.58 13.60
N ILE A 171 3.43 -12.72 13.25
CA ILE A 171 3.81 -14.04 13.76
C ILE A 171 5.25 -14.37 13.37
N ARG A 172 5.65 -14.12 12.12
CA ARG A 172 7.02 -14.34 11.65
C ARG A 172 8.02 -13.48 12.42
N THR A 173 7.72 -12.20 12.62
CA THR A 173 8.55 -11.26 13.38
C THR A 173 8.69 -11.69 14.84
N ALA A 174 7.59 -12.05 15.50
CA ALA A 174 7.60 -12.55 16.86
C ALA A 174 8.44 -13.83 16.98
N ALA A 175 8.32 -14.73 16.01
CA ALA A 175 9.10 -15.97 15.96
C ALA A 175 10.60 -15.73 15.75
N LEU A 176 10.99 -14.72 14.96
CA LEU A 176 12.40 -14.32 14.81
C LEU A 176 13.00 -13.76 16.09
N LEU A 177 12.20 -13.08 16.91
CA LEU A 177 12.65 -12.36 18.09
C LEU A 177 12.25 -13.03 19.42
N HIS A 178 11.69 -14.25 19.37
CA HIS A 178 11.19 -14.91 20.60
C HIS A 178 12.25 -15.10 21.69
N ASP A 179 13.51 -15.22 21.28
CA ASP A 179 14.65 -15.39 22.17
C ASP A 179 15.37 -14.08 22.54
N ILE A 180 14.79 -12.90 22.19
CA ILE A 180 15.46 -11.60 22.43
C ILE A 180 15.72 -11.35 23.92
N GLY A 181 14.93 -11.93 24.82
CA GLY A 181 15.14 -11.87 26.25
C GLY A 181 16.42 -12.54 26.75
N LYS A 182 17.00 -13.46 25.96
CA LYS A 182 18.29 -14.09 26.28
C LYS A 182 19.45 -13.09 26.28
N ALA A 183 19.35 -11.99 25.53
CA ALA A 183 20.37 -10.95 25.46
C ALA A 183 20.60 -10.26 26.83
N GLU A 184 19.56 -10.10 27.64
CA GLU A 184 19.65 -9.50 28.96
C GLU A 184 20.26 -10.47 29.99
N VAL A 185 19.87 -11.74 29.91
CA VAL A 185 20.34 -12.78 30.84
C VAL A 185 21.76 -13.22 30.56
N SER A 186 22.18 -13.25 29.28
CA SER A 186 23.52 -13.71 28.90
C SER A 186 24.64 -12.79 29.40
N MET A 187 24.40 -11.48 29.55
CA MET A 187 25.40 -10.57 30.11
C MET A 187 25.67 -10.84 31.60
N GLU A 188 24.66 -11.20 32.39
CA GLU A 188 24.84 -11.58 33.80
C GLU A 188 25.43 -13.00 33.94
N LEU A 189 25.00 -13.95 33.10
CA LEU A 189 25.47 -15.34 33.13
C LEU A 189 26.89 -15.47 32.59
N VAL A 190 27.32 -14.73 31.58
CA VAL A 190 28.71 -14.71 31.11
C VAL A 190 29.67 -14.19 32.19
N GLN A 191 29.24 -13.25 33.03
CA GLN A 191 30.03 -12.80 34.19
C GLN A 191 30.11 -13.86 35.31
N LYS A 192 29.16 -14.81 35.34
CA LYS A 192 29.10 -15.89 36.36
C LYS A 192 29.45 -17.27 35.79
N ALA A 193 29.90 -17.37 34.54
CA ALA A 193 30.08 -18.61 33.77
C ALA A 193 30.93 -19.75 34.40
N ALA A 194 31.55 -19.50 35.59
CA ALA A 194 32.25 -20.52 36.35
C ALA A 194 31.36 -21.28 37.35
N PHE A 195 30.11 -20.90 37.57
CA PHE A 195 29.28 -21.46 38.65
C PHE A 195 27.80 -21.46 38.30
N LEU A 196 27.35 -22.32 37.38
CA LEU A 196 25.96 -22.65 37.15
C LEU A 196 25.39 -23.44 38.34
N THR A 197 24.59 -22.81 39.19
CA THR A 197 23.85 -23.49 40.28
C THR A 197 22.43 -23.84 39.80
N THR A 198 21.75 -24.72 40.55
CA THR A 198 20.36 -25.15 40.24
C THR A 198 19.38 -23.97 40.19
N ASP A 199 19.70 -22.84 40.85
CA ASP A 199 18.87 -21.63 40.83
C ASP A 199 18.98 -20.84 39.50
N GLU A 200 20.07 -21.01 38.76
CA GLU A 200 20.29 -20.34 37.50
C GLU A 200 19.49 -20.98 36.36
N THR A 201 19.17 -22.30 36.46
CA THR A 201 18.28 -23.00 35.55
C THR A 201 16.84 -22.46 35.62
N SER A 202 16.45 -21.91 36.76
CA SER A 202 15.13 -21.25 36.92
C SER A 202 15.07 -19.84 36.30
N GLN A 203 16.22 -19.21 36.02
CA GLN A 203 16.26 -17.93 35.29
C GLN A 203 16.09 -18.10 33.78
N GLU A 204 16.45 -19.25 33.19
CA GLU A 204 16.15 -19.53 31.80
C GLU A 204 14.64 -19.51 31.49
N GLY A 205 13.79 -19.91 32.45
CA GLY A 205 12.35 -19.83 32.30
C GLY A 205 11.78 -18.41 32.18
N GLY A 206 12.50 -17.39 32.69
CA GLY A 206 12.10 -15.98 32.63
C GLY A 206 12.45 -15.23 31.32
N GLN A 207 13.28 -15.85 30.46
CA GLN A 207 13.77 -15.18 29.23
C GLN A 207 12.64 -14.85 28.24
N ASN A 208 11.71 -15.77 28.11
CA ASN A 208 10.55 -15.60 27.21
C ASN A 208 9.61 -14.49 27.72
N GLU A 209 9.53 -14.31 29.05
CA GLU A 209 8.71 -13.28 29.66
C GLU A 209 9.34 -11.88 29.51
N THR A 210 10.68 -11.80 29.61
CA THR A 210 11.44 -10.57 29.36
C THR A 210 11.39 -10.19 27.87
N GLY A 211 11.52 -11.18 26.98
CA GLY A 211 11.37 -10.98 25.54
C GLY A 211 9.99 -10.45 25.15
N ALA A 212 8.93 -10.93 25.80
CA ALA A 212 7.56 -10.46 25.57
C ALA A 212 7.30 -9.01 26.02
N ARG A 213 8.11 -8.45 26.94
CA ARG A 213 8.03 -7.03 27.35
C ARG A 213 8.75 -6.08 26.40
N ILE A 214 9.71 -6.58 25.64
CA ILE A 214 10.52 -5.77 24.70
C ILE A 214 9.82 -5.67 23.35
N LEU A 215 9.02 -6.67 22.95
CA LEU A 215 8.21 -6.71 21.74
C LEU A 215 6.84 -6.03 21.91
#